data_e3a4ad4a54c1e3a9fc60a382c595385c
#
_entry.id   e3a4ad4a54c1e3a9fc60a382c595385c
#
_cell.length_a   1.000
_cell.length_b   1.000
_cell.length_c   1.000
_cell.angle_alpha   90.00
_cell.angle_beta   90.00
_cell.angle_gamma   90.00
#
_symmetry.space_group_name_H-M   'P 1'
#
loop_
_entity.id
_entity.type
_entity.pdbx_description
1 polymer ?
#
loop_
_entity_poly.entity_id
_entity_poly.type
_entity_poly.pdbx_seq_one_letter_code
_entity_poly.pdbx_strand_id
1 'polypeptide(L)'
;MHNSLLKWLVILAFLSPALSQADTFEKTLANGLKVIVKEDHRAPVLVQQIWYRAGSMDESTGTTGVAHVLEHMMFKGTKSVPPGEFSKRIAAAGGRENAFTSYDYTAYFQQLHKDKLELAMKLESDRMHNLLLSDAEFSKEIRVVMEERRMRTDDEPHALLFEKLMAMSYQEHPYQHPIIGWMNDLQTLTAADARNWYQRWYAPNNAVLVIAGDVNAKEVFAMAQRYYGGIPSHALPKRKQFTEPPQLGIKRLTLKAPAELPVVVMAYHAPTLRDPHKDSMPYALEVLAGVLDGNQSARLNKSLVREQQIASSAGAGYDSTSRGPSLFTLEGTPSEGVSVAAVEAALREQLALIVRDGVSAQELTRVKAQVTANEVYKRDSVFYQAMQIGQMESIGLSYQDIPVMLLKLQAVTAQQVQDAAREILKDDNLTVAVLDPQALSGKPKRVNEGGNHVR
;
A
#
# COMPACT_ATOMS: atom_id res chain seq x y z
N MET A 1 65.67 -8.82 -47.35
CA MET A 1 64.29 -8.62 -47.81
C MET A 1 63.39 -8.58 -46.58
N HIS A 2 63.04 -7.35 -46.17
CA HIS A 2 62.30 -7.09 -44.96
C HIS A 2 60.79 -7.01 -45.29
N ASN A 3 59.98 -7.81 -44.60
CA ASN A 3 58.54 -7.66 -44.60
C ASN A 3 58.09 -7.16 -43.21
N SER A 4 57.71 -5.90 -43.14
CA SER A 4 57.10 -5.27 -42.01
C SER A 4 55.60 -5.49 -42.05
N LEU A 5 55.05 -6.28 -41.12
CA LEU A 5 53.66 -6.42 -40.85
C LEU A 5 53.15 -5.31 -39.92
N LEU A 6 52.41 -4.38 -40.49
CA LEU A 6 51.73 -3.28 -39.78
C LEU A 6 50.55 -3.83 -39.04
N LYS A 7 50.60 -3.92 -37.69
CA LYS A 7 49.50 -4.33 -36.86
C LYS A 7 48.56 -3.12 -36.65
N TRP A 8 47.38 -3.19 -37.24
CA TRP A 8 46.29 -2.29 -36.92
C TRP A 8 45.65 -2.67 -35.59
N LEU A 9 45.90 -1.85 -34.55
CA LEU A 9 45.17 -1.96 -33.29
C LEU A 9 43.81 -1.21 -33.43
N VAL A 10 42.74 -1.95 -33.57
CA VAL A 10 41.40 -1.38 -33.49
C VAL A 10 41.04 -1.22 -32.02
N ILE A 11 41.09 0.01 -31.52
CA ILE A 11 40.56 0.38 -30.20
C ILE A 11 39.03 0.43 -30.36
N LEU A 12 38.34 -0.65 -29.94
CA LEU A 12 36.91 -0.63 -29.69
C LEU A 12 36.70 0.17 -28.38
N ALA A 13 36.36 1.45 -28.53
CA ALA A 13 35.81 2.22 -27.45
C ALA A 13 34.41 1.64 -27.13
N PHE A 14 34.30 0.89 -26.05
CA PHE A 14 33.03 0.54 -25.43
C PHE A 14 32.38 1.85 -24.95
N LEU A 15 31.50 2.42 -25.76
CA LEU A 15 30.50 3.35 -25.30
C LEU A 15 29.55 2.57 -24.38
N SER A 16 29.91 2.46 -23.11
CA SER A 16 28.93 2.12 -22.08
C SER A 16 27.85 3.20 -22.15
N PRO A 17 26.59 2.86 -22.44
CA PRO A 17 25.53 3.82 -22.23
C PRO A 17 25.61 4.19 -20.76
N ALA A 18 25.91 5.47 -20.45
CA ALA A 18 25.71 6.02 -19.15
C ALA A 18 24.22 5.82 -18.89
N LEU A 19 23.86 4.81 -18.08
CA LEU A 19 22.54 4.68 -17.50
C LEU A 19 22.31 6.00 -16.77
N SER A 20 21.57 6.91 -17.37
CA SER A 20 21.12 8.13 -16.75
C SER A 20 20.39 7.68 -15.48
N GLN A 21 21.11 7.72 -14.36
CA GLN A 21 20.53 7.48 -13.06
C GLN A 21 19.54 8.64 -12.87
N ALA A 22 18.26 8.31 -12.85
CA ALA A 22 17.22 9.31 -12.68
C ALA A 22 17.46 10.03 -11.34
N ASP A 23 17.91 11.29 -11.43
CA ASP A 23 18.28 12.08 -10.25
C ASP A 23 17.02 12.44 -9.44
N THR A 24 17.13 12.30 -8.13
CA THR A 24 16.05 12.68 -7.20
C THR A 24 16.50 13.88 -6.39
N PHE A 25 15.72 14.93 -6.43
CA PHE A 25 15.96 16.20 -5.76
C PHE A 25 14.88 16.47 -4.73
N GLU A 26 15.23 17.10 -3.62
CA GLU A 26 14.24 17.49 -2.61
C GLU A 26 14.43 18.93 -2.13
N LYS A 27 13.34 19.53 -1.72
CA LYS A 27 13.30 20.87 -1.11
C LYS A 27 12.12 20.97 -0.17
N THR A 28 12.35 21.46 1.04
CA THR A 28 11.26 21.85 1.95
C THR A 28 10.97 23.33 1.81
N LEU A 29 9.71 23.67 1.54
CA LEU A 29 9.25 25.08 1.46
C LEU A 29 9.16 25.68 2.88
N ALA A 30 9.10 27.02 2.97
CA ALA A 30 9.04 27.73 4.24
C ALA A 30 7.82 27.34 5.10
N ASN A 31 6.73 26.91 4.49
CA ASN A 31 5.52 26.42 5.15
C ASN A 31 5.58 24.93 5.55
N GLY A 32 6.73 24.27 5.38
CA GLY A 32 6.94 22.88 5.77
C GLY A 32 6.55 21.83 4.72
N LEU A 33 6.04 22.19 3.55
CA LEU A 33 5.76 21.24 2.47
C LEU A 33 7.09 20.67 1.95
N LYS A 34 7.26 19.35 2.06
CA LYS A 34 8.38 18.64 1.43
C LYS A 34 8.03 18.36 -0.03
N VAL A 35 8.86 18.83 -0.95
CA VAL A 35 8.74 18.62 -2.39
C VAL A 35 9.87 17.72 -2.85
N ILE A 36 9.53 16.60 -3.48
CA ILE A 36 10.49 15.63 -4.02
C ILE A 36 10.25 15.52 -5.52
N VAL A 37 11.33 15.67 -6.30
CA VAL A 37 11.29 15.62 -7.76
C VAL A 37 12.21 14.50 -8.23
N LYS A 38 11.65 13.57 -9.01
CA LYS A 38 12.39 12.51 -9.67
C LYS A 38 12.32 12.72 -11.18
N GLU A 39 13.45 13.17 -11.75
CA GLU A 39 13.56 13.39 -13.20
C GLU A 39 13.64 12.04 -13.93
N ASP A 40 12.77 11.85 -14.94
CA ASP A 40 12.77 10.67 -15.81
C ASP A 40 12.32 11.07 -17.21
N HIS A 41 13.28 11.27 -18.10
CA HIS A 41 13.06 11.82 -19.45
C HIS A 41 12.78 10.78 -20.52
N ARG A 42 12.47 9.51 -20.13
CA ARG A 42 12.23 8.41 -21.10
C ARG A 42 10.94 8.57 -21.90
N ALA A 43 9.95 9.29 -21.37
CA ALA A 43 8.68 9.56 -22.02
C ALA A 43 8.15 10.95 -21.62
N PRO A 44 7.41 11.66 -22.50
CA PRO A 44 6.92 13.02 -22.24
C PRO A 44 5.71 13.04 -21.28
N VAL A 45 5.79 12.31 -20.19
CA VAL A 45 4.74 12.17 -19.18
C VAL A 45 5.27 12.51 -17.79
N LEU A 46 4.38 12.93 -16.92
CA LEU A 46 4.66 13.12 -15.51
C LEU A 46 3.54 12.56 -14.64
N VAL A 47 3.89 12.33 -13.39
CA VAL A 47 2.98 12.05 -12.29
C VAL A 47 3.21 13.06 -11.20
N GLN A 48 2.14 13.74 -10.77
CA GLN A 48 2.09 14.51 -9.54
C GLN A 48 1.34 13.70 -8.50
N GLN A 49 1.90 13.61 -7.29
CA GLN A 49 1.23 12.99 -6.14
C GLN A 49 1.37 13.91 -4.94
N ILE A 50 0.27 14.14 -4.22
CA ILE A 50 0.28 14.77 -2.90
C ILE A 50 -0.12 13.75 -1.85
N TRP A 51 0.68 13.60 -0.82
CA TRP A 51 0.53 12.63 0.25
C TRP A 51 0.31 13.35 1.56
N TYR A 52 -0.81 13.13 2.21
CA TYR A 52 -1.07 13.60 3.56
C TYR A 52 -0.76 12.48 4.55
N ARG A 53 0.08 12.78 5.55
CA ARG A 53 0.46 11.85 6.60
C ARG A 53 -0.68 11.67 7.61
N ALA A 54 -1.84 11.29 7.12
CA ALA A 54 -3.04 10.99 7.93
C ALA A 54 -3.91 9.99 7.18
N GLY A 55 -4.27 8.93 7.86
CA GLY A 55 -5.12 7.85 7.37
C GLY A 55 -6.03 7.33 8.48
N SER A 56 -6.67 6.18 8.28
CA SER A 56 -7.68 5.69 9.22
C SER A 56 -7.13 5.40 10.62
N MET A 57 -5.81 5.19 10.80
CA MET A 57 -5.23 5.03 12.12
C MET A 57 -5.24 6.31 12.97
N ASP A 58 -5.39 7.47 12.36
CA ASP A 58 -5.46 8.76 13.04
C ASP A 58 -6.91 9.14 13.42
N GLU A 59 -7.89 8.29 13.09
CA GLU A 59 -9.31 8.43 13.43
C GLU A 59 -9.60 8.04 14.88
N SER A 60 -10.81 8.36 15.32
CA SER A 60 -11.32 7.97 16.65
C SER A 60 -12.56 7.11 16.50
N THR A 61 -12.77 6.20 17.44
CA THR A 61 -14.03 5.44 17.56
C THR A 61 -15.22 6.42 17.59
N GLY A 62 -16.26 6.12 16.83
CA GLY A 62 -17.43 6.99 16.62
C GLY A 62 -17.32 7.91 15.39
N THR A 63 -16.13 8.00 14.78
CA THR A 63 -15.89 8.78 13.54
C THR A 63 -15.00 8.02 12.57
N THR A 64 -15.00 6.68 12.62
CA THR A 64 -14.22 5.85 11.69
C THR A 64 -14.74 6.03 10.26
N GLY A 65 -13.83 6.02 9.29
CA GLY A 65 -14.11 6.27 7.89
C GLY A 65 -14.08 7.73 7.48
N VAL A 66 -13.86 8.68 8.42
CA VAL A 66 -13.83 10.12 8.09
C VAL A 66 -12.71 10.47 7.12
N ALA A 67 -11.56 9.79 7.18
CA ALA A 67 -10.45 9.98 6.24
C ALA A 67 -10.86 9.60 4.82
N HIS A 68 -11.52 8.46 4.65
CA HIS A 68 -12.02 7.99 3.36
C HIS A 68 -13.19 8.86 2.83
N VAL A 69 -14.12 9.25 3.70
CA VAL A 69 -15.19 10.19 3.33
C VAL A 69 -14.62 11.53 2.87
N LEU A 70 -13.57 12.03 3.55
CA LEU A 70 -12.91 13.26 3.09
C LEU A 70 -12.21 13.04 1.74
N GLU A 71 -11.60 11.89 1.47
CA GLU A 71 -11.05 11.57 0.15
C GLU A 71 -12.10 11.81 -0.95
N HIS A 72 -13.31 11.28 -0.80
CA HIS A 72 -14.42 11.51 -1.71
C HIS A 72 -14.81 12.98 -1.80
N MET A 73 -14.87 13.67 -0.66
CA MET A 73 -15.24 15.09 -0.61
C MET A 73 -14.20 16.00 -1.28
N MET A 74 -12.95 15.59 -1.40
CA MET A 74 -11.89 16.36 -2.09
C MET A 74 -12.18 16.57 -3.58
N PHE A 75 -13.08 15.80 -4.18
CA PHE A 75 -13.53 15.96 -5.56
C PHE A 75 -14.80 16.81 -5.69
N LYS A 76 -15.35 17.33 -4.58
CA LYS A 76 -16.63 18.09 -4.57
C LYS A 76 -16.44 19.62 -4.67
N GLY A 77 -15.24 20.03 -5.05
CA GLY A 77 -14.97 21.38 -5.53
C GLY A 77 -14.48 22.39 -4.48
N THR A 78 -14.01 23.50 -5.01
CA THR A 78 -13.55 24.68 -4.28
C THR A 78 -14.35 25.90 -4.73
N LYS A 79 -14.04 27.08 -4.19
CA LYS A 79 -14.65 28.34 -4.67
C LYS A 79 -14.34 28.63 -6.14
N SER A 80 -13.15 28.23 -6.63
CA SER A 80 -12.66 28.48 -7.98
C SER A 80 -12.87 27.31 -8.95
N VAL A 81 -13.11 26.12 -8.44
CA VAL A 81 -13.28 24.88 -9.21
C VAL A 81 -14.54 24.17 -8.73
N PRO A 82 -15.69 24.35 -9.42
CA PRO A 82 -16.95 23.69 -9.05
C PRO A 82 -16.87 22.16 -9.01
N PRO A 83 -17.82 21.46 -8.35
CA PRO A 83 -17.88 20.01 -8.31
C PRO A 83 -17.78 19.37 -9.70
N GLY A 84 -16.91 18.37 -9.86
CA GLY A 84 -16.65 17.65 -11.12
C GLY A 84 -15.78 18.39 -12.14
N GLU A 85 -15.49 19.69 -11.95
CA GLU A 85 -14.65 20.45 -12.88
C GLU A 85 -13.17 20.09 -12.77
N PHE A 86 -12.70 19.65 -11.62
CA PHE A 86 -11.34 19.15 -11.45
C PHE A 86 -11.08 17.99 -12.42
N SER A 87 -11.88 16.94 -12.33
CA SER A 87 -11.80 15.74 -13.17
C SER A 87 -11.94 16.07 -14.66
N LYS A 88 -12.89 16.94 -15.02
CA LYS A 88 -13.08 17.36 -16.40
C LYS A 88 -11.85 18.08 -16.97
N ARG A 89 -11.21 18.97 -16.20
CA ARG A 89 -10.01 19.71 -16.63
C ARG A 89 -8.81 18.77 -16.81
N ILE A 90 -8.64 17.80 -15.89
CA ILE A 90 -7.58 16.79 -16.02
C ILE A 90 -7.83 15.90 -17.24
N ALA A 91 -9.06 15.41 -17.43
CA ALA A 91 -9.41 14.59 -18.58
C ALA A 91 -9.28 15.37 -19.92
N ALA A 92 -9.71 16.64 -19.97
CA ALA A 92 -9.55 17.50 -21.14
C ALA A 92 -8.08 17.80 -21.48
N ALA A 93 -7.18 17.72 -20.49
CA ALA A 93 -5.74 17.80 -20.68
C ALA A 93 -5.10 16.46 -21.08
N GLY A 94 -5.89 15.42 -21.33
CA GLY A 94 -5.43 14.06 -21.67
C GLY A 94 -4.87 13.28 -20.49
N GLY A 95 -5.18 13.71 -19.26
CA GLY A 95 -4.71 13.09 -18.04
C GLY A 95 -5.72 12.19 -17.37
N ARG A 96 -5.26 11.52 -16.33
CA ARG A 96 -6.09 10.76 -15.39
C ARG A 96 -5.73 11.15 -13.96
N GLU A 97 -6.70 11.03 -13.08
CA GLU A 97 -6.54 11.26 -11.66
C GLU A 97 -7.21 10.17 -10.84
N ASN A 98 -6.77 10.02 -9.62
CA ASN A 98 -7.46 9.24 -8.60
C ASN A 98 -6.90 9.60 -7.22
N ALA A 99 -7.43 8.91 -6.20
CA ALA A 99 -6.98 9.00 -4.82
C ALA A 99 -7.06 7.62 -4.15
N PHE A 100 -6.45 7.49 -3.01
CA PHE A 100 -6.59 6.32 -2.13
C PHE A 100 -6.28 6.70 -0.70
N THR A 101 -7.04 6.10 0.22
CA THR A 101 -6.82 6.17 1.66
C THR A 101 -6.32 4.84 2.17
N SER A 102 -5.29 4.87 3.01
CA SER A 102 -4.80 3.71 3.76
C SER A 102 -4.95 3.91 5.26
N TYR A 103 -4.42 2.99 6.03
CA TYR A 103 -4.30 3.19 7.48
C TYR A 103 -3.43 4.40 7.83
N ASP A 104 -2.36 4.64 7.08
CA ASP A 104 -1.25 5.52 7.47
C ASP A 104 -1.26 6.88 6.78
N TYR A 105 -1.91 6.97 5.62
CA TYR A 105 -1.88 8.16 4.75
C TYR A 105 -3.11 8.21 3.83
N THR A 106 -3.34 9.39 3.26
CA THR A 106 -4.25 9.60 2.13
C THR A 106 -3.47 10.29 1.02
N ALA A 107 -3.59 9.81 -0.21
CA ALA A 107 -2.85 10.34 -1.34
C ALA A 107 -3.76 10.63 -2.54
N TYR A 108 -3.40 11.66 -3.29
CA TYR A 108 -4.07 12.09 -4.53
C TYR A 108 -3.04 12.17 -5.63
N PHE A 109 -3.39 11.78 -6.84
CA PHE A 109 -2.47 11.82 -7.95
C PHE A 109 -3.11 12.27 -9.26
N GLN A 110 -2.29 12.87 -10.13
CA GLN A 110 -2.59 13.17 -11.50
C GLN A 110 -1.46 12.66 -12.38
N GLN A 111 -1.81 11.99 -13.46
CA GLN A 111 -0.87 11.56 -14.50
C GLN A 111 -1.22 12.27 -15.80
N LEU A 112 -0.24 12.99 -16.35
CA LEU A 112 -0.45 13.95 -17.42
C LEU A 112 0.74 13.98 -18.40
N HIS A 113 0.54 14.60 -19.55
CA HIS A 113 1.66 15.06 -20.39
C HIS A 113 2.48 16.12 -19.63
N LYS A 114 3.79 16.15 -19.82
CA LYS A 114 4.73 17.03 -19.09
C LYS A 114 4.34 18.51 -19.10
N ASP A 115 3.78 19.02 -20.20
CA ASP A 115 3.39 20.43 -20.37
C ASP A 115 2.17 20.82 -19.53
N LYS A 116 1.56 19.89 -18.81
CA LYS A 116 0.35 20.09 -17.99
C LYS A 116 0.62 20.13 -16.48
N LEU A 117 1.89 20.13 -16.05
CA LEU A 117 2.25 20.19 -14.63
C LEU A 117 1.66 21.42 -13.94
N GLU A 118 1.72 22.58 -14.57
CA GLU A 118 1.18 23.82 -14.00
C GLU A 118 -0.33 23.72 -13.72
N LEU A 119 -1.08 23.09 -14.62
CA LEU A 119 -2.51 22.83 -14.41
C LEU A 119 -2.73 21.93 -13.17
N ALA A 120 -1.97 20.85 -13.07
CA ALA A 120 -2.08 19.92 -11.95
C ALA A 120 -1.75 20.60 -10.62
N MET A 121 -0.63 21.35 -10.55
CA MET A 121 -0.23 22.09 -9.34
C MET A 121 -1.25 23.15 -8.93
N LYS A 122 -1.81 23.88 -9.90
CA LYS A 122 -2.84 24.89 -9.64
C LYS A 122 -4.10 24.29 -9.05
N LEU A 123 -4.58 23.19 -9.62
CA LEU A 123 -5.78 22.52 -9.15
C LEU A 123 -5.58 21.88 -7.78
N GLU A 124 -4.44 21.19 -7.57
CA GLU A 124 -4.13 20.49 -6.33
C GLU A 124 -3.89 21.45 -5.17
N SER A 125 -3.16 22.56 -5.39
CA SER A 125 -2.93 23.57 -4.36
C SER A 125 -4.22 24.28 -3.96
N ASP A 126 -5.15 24.48 -4.90
CA ASP A 126 -6.45 25.07 -4.62
C ASP A 126 -7.30 24.15 -3.72
N ARG A 127 -7.37 22.84 -4.02
CA ARG A 127 -8.13 21.91 -3.17
C ARG A 127 -7.45 21.64 -1.82
N MET A 128 -6.12 21.74 -1.72
CA MET A 128 -5.43 21.66 -0.44
C MET A 128 -5.87 22.76 0.54
N HIS A 129 -6.24 23.95 0.03
CA HIS A 129 -6.48 25.13 0.86
C HIS A 129 -7.92 25.65 0.84
N ASN A 130 -8.62 25.49 -0.27
CA ASN A 130 -9.91 26.15 -0.52
C ASN A 130 -11.09 25.18 -0.68
N LEU A 131 -10.96 23.92 -0.24
CA LEU A 131 -12.00 22.92 -0.35
C LEU A 131 -13.32 23.38 0.28
N LEU A 132 -14.42 23.20 -0.44
CA LEU A 132 -15.77 23.49 0.05
C LEU A 132 -16.43 22.20 0.52
N LEU A 133 -16.57 22.06 1.83
CA LEU A 133 -17.23 20.92 2.46
C LEU A 133 -18.65 21.33 2.83
N SER A 134 -19.54 21.40 1.83
CA SER A 134 -20.94 21.76 2.07
C SER A 134 -21.74 20.56 2.60
N ASP A 135 -22.72 20.83 3.46
CA ASP A 135 -23.61 19.80 4.01
C ASP A 135 -24.43 19.11 2.89
N ALA A 136 -24.77 19.84 1.82
CA ALA A 136 -25.52 19.29 0.70
C ALA A 136 -24.71 18.25 -0.10
N GLU A 137 -23.44 18.52 -0.41
CA GLU A 137 -22.59 17.55 -1.09
C GLU A 137 -22.19 16.40 -0.16
N PHE A 138 -21.90 16.68 1.10
CA PHE A 138 -21.64 15.65 2.09
C PHE A 138 -22.80 14.64 2.22
N SER A 139 -24.04 15.13 2.30
CA SER A 139 -25.24 14.29 2.42
C SER A 139 -25.45 13.35 1.21
N LYS A 140 -24.94 13.70 0.05
CA LYS A 140 -24.94 12.81 -1.12
C LYS A 140 -23.81 11.79 -1.02
N GLU A 141 -22.61 12.27 -0.69
CA GLU A 141 -21.41 11.46 -0.76
C GLU A 141 -21.31 10.42 0.34
N ILE A 142 -21.76 10.74 1.55
CA ILE A 142 -21.82 9.73 2.63
C ILE A 142 -22.67 8.51 2.25
N ARG A 143 -23.73 8.70 1.46
CA ARG A 143 -24.54 7.60 0.95
C ARG A 143 -23.79 6.77 -0.10
N VAL A 144 -22.95 7.41 -0.92
CA VAL A 144 -22.08 6.71 -1.87
C VAL A 144 -21.07 5.85 -1.11
N VAL A 145 -20.42 6.40 -0.09
CA VAL A 145 -19.46 5.65 0.75
C VAL A 145 -20.14 4.49 1.48
N MET A 146 -21.35 4.69 2.03
CA MET A 146 -22.11 3.58 2.64
C MET A 146 -22.46 2.49 1.65
N GLU A 147 -22.77 2.84 0.40
CA GLU A 147 -23.05 1.85 -0.65
C GLU A 147 -21.77 1.14 -1.09
N GLU A 148 -20.68 1.87 -1.23
CA GLU A 148 -19.36 1.29 -1.50
C GLU A 148 -18.96 0.28 -0.41
N ARG A 149 -19.20 0.61 0.87
CA ARG A 149 -18.97 -0.32 1.97
C ARG A 149 -19.79 -1.59 1.81
N ARG A 150 -21.08 -1.47 1.49
CA ARG A 150 -21.93 -2.65 1.24
C ARG A 150 -21.35 -3.51 0.14
N MET A 151 -21.06 -2.89 -1.01
CA MET A 151 -20.59 -3.60 -2.21
C MET A 151 -19.21 -4.24 -2.03
N ARG A 152 -18.29 -3.59 -1.29
CA ARG A 152 -16.90 -4.03 -1.19
C ARG A 152 -16.58 -4.80 0.08
N THR A 153 -17.42 -4.71 1.10
CA THR A 153 -17.16 -5.35 2.39
C THR A 153 -18.34 -6.21 2.82
N ASP A 154 -19.54 -5.64 2.99
CA ASP A 154 -20.65 -6.35 3.60
C ASP A 154 -21.20 -7.48 2.70
N ASP A 155 -21.20 -7.27 1.37
CA ASP A 155 -21.61 -8.22 0.35
C ASP A 155 -20.48 -9.12 -0.18
N GLU A 156 -19.23 -8.90 0.28
CA GLU A 156 -18.06 -9.67 -0.12
C GLU A 156 -17.52 -10.48 1.09
N PRO A 157 -17.84 -11.76 1.20
CA PRO A 157 -17.57 -12.59 2.38
C PRO A 157 -16.10 -12.65 2.76
N HIS A 158 -15.20 -12.62 1.77
CA HIS A 158 -13.77 -12.64 1.98
C HIS A 158 -13.28 -11.30 2.59
N ALA A 159 -13.74 -10.16 2.06
CA ALA A 159 -13.42 -8.85 2.62
C ALA A 159 -13.96 -8.68 4.03
N LEU A 160 -15.20 -9.18 4.28
CA LEU A 160 -15.80 -9.18 5.61
C LEU A 160 -15.00 -10.07 6.59
N LEU A 161 -14.47 -11.22 6.13
CA LEU A 161 -13.61 -12.07 6.94
C LEU A 161 -12.33 -11.33 7.36
N PHE A 162 -11.68 -10.64 6.43
CA PHE A 162 -10.48 -9.84 6.72
C PHE A 162 -10.77 -8.67 7.66
N GLU A 163 -11.90 -7.98 7.51
CA GLU A 163 -12.33 -6.94 8.46
C GLU A 163 -12.47 -7.50 9.88
N LYS A 164 -13.09 -8.66 10.03
CA LYS A 164 -13.26 -9.32 11.34
C LYS A 164 -11.92 -9.84 11.88
N LEU A 165 -11.04 -10.33 11.01
CA LEU A 165 -9.68 -10.75 11.38
C LEU A 165 -8.89 -9.57 11.94
N MET A 166 -8.88 -8.41 11.27
CA MET A 166 -8.20 -7.20 11.72
C MET A 166 -8.75 -6.72 13.06
N ALA A 167 -10.08 -6.64 13.19
CA ALA A 167 -10.76 -6.24 14.42
C ALA A 167 -10.47 -7.16 15.61
N MET A 168 -10.22 -8.45 15.36
CA MET A 168 -9.85 -9.41 16.40
C MET A 168 -8.34 -9.42 16.68
N SER A 169 -7.51 -9.24 15.66
CA SER A 169 -6.06 -9.26 15.80
C SER A 169 -5.57 -8.11 16.69
N TYR A 170 -6.08 -6.91 16.49
CA TYR A 170 -5.68 -5.74 17.26
C TYR A 170 -6.69 -5.42 18.37
N GLN A 171 -6.18 -5.14 19.57
CA GLN A 171 -6.98 -4.79 20.74
C GLN A 171 -6.94 -3.29 21.01
N GLU A 172 -5.77 -2.70 20.96
CA GLU A 172 -5.53 -1.27 21.26
C GLU A 172 -5.16 -0.47 20.01
N HIS A 173 -4.53 -1.12 19.03
CA HIS A 173 -4.03 -0.44 17.85
C HIS A 173 -5.17 -0.09 16.89
N PRO A 174 -5.24 1.16 16.35
CA PRO A 174 -6.32 1.61 15.46
C PRO A 174 -6.47 0.81 14.15
N TYR A 175 -5.50 -0.03 13.79
CA TYR A 175 -5.64 -0.96 12.65
C TYR A 175 -6.77 -1.97 12.82
N GLN A 176 -7.38 -2.05 13.99
CA GLN A 176 -8.63 -2.79 14.19
C GLN A 176 -9.82 -2.19 13.42
N HIS A 177 -9.77 -0.90 13.09
CA HIS A 177 -10.87 -0.22 12.39
C HIS A 177 -10.71 -0.38 10.87
N PRO A 178 -11.79 -0.64 10.11
CA PRO A 178 -11.70 -0.66 8.66
C PRO A 178 -11.44 0.73 8.10
N ILE A 179 -10.65 0.82 7.03
CA ILE A 179 -10.32 2.09 6.36
C ILE A 179 -11.59 2.81 5.88
N ILE A 180 -12.57 2.06 5.35
CA ILE A 180 -13.84 2.61 4.90
C ILE A 180 -14.74 3.07 6.07
N GLY A 181 -14.42 2.69 7.31
CA GLY A 181 -15.19 2.97 8.52
C GLY A 181 -16.26 1.94 8.84
N TRP A 182 -16.67 1.88 10.12
CA TRP A 182 -17.81 1.07 10.53
C TRP A 182 -19.12 1.67 10.01
N MET A 183 -20.06 0.84 9.56
CA MET A 183 -21.35 1.31 9.07
C MET A 183 -22.10 2.20 10.08
N ASN A 184 -22.04 1.86 11.35
CA ASN A 184 -22.66 2.64 12.43
C ASN A 184 -22.07 4.05 12.53
N ASP A 185 -20.74 4.18 12.37
CA ASP A 185 -20.08 5.49 12.40
C ASP A 185 -20.44 6.29 11.13
N LEU A 186 -20.40 5.66 9.94
CA LEU A 186 -20.78 6.30 8.68
C LEU A 186 -22.23 6.86 8.72
N GLN A 187 -23.15 6.18 9.40
CA GLN A 187 -24.55 6.64 9.55
C GLN A 187 -24.67 7.89 10.41
N THR A 188 -23.70 8.17 11.26
CA THR A 188 -23.70 9.30 12.20
C THR A 188 -22.71 10.39 11.85
N LEU A 189 -21.75 10.15 10.94
CA LEU A 189 -20.80 11.14 10.44
C LEU A 189 -21.52 12.34 9.84
N THR A 190 -20.95 13.53 10.10
CA THR A 190 -21.45 14.82 9.63
C THR A 190 -20.42 15.56 8.78
N ALA A 191 -20.88 16.54 8.01
CA ALA A 191 -19.97 17.43 7.28
C ALA A 191 -19.02 18.21 8.23
N ALA A 192 -19.42 18.41 9.50
CA ALA A 192 -18.56 19.02 10.50
C ALA A 192 -17.38 18.12 10.86
N ASP A 193 -17.56 16.81 10.93
CA ASP A 193 -16.48 15.85 11.18
C ASP A 193 -15.46 15.86 10.03
N ALA A 194 -15.94 15.86 8.78
CA ALA A 194 -15.08 15.97 7.60
C ALA A 194 -14.33 17.32 7.55
N ARG A 195 -15.00 18.44 7.90
CA ARG A 195 -14.35 19.76 8.02
C ARG A 195 -13.27 19.78 9.10
N ASN A 196 -13.56 19.19 10.26
CA ASN A 196 -12.60 19.09 11.37
C ASN A 196 -11.39 18.22 10.97
N TRP A 197 -11.61 17.11 10.27
CA TRP A 197 -10.54 16.27 9.76
C TRP A 197 -9.64 17.03 8.78
N TYR A 198 -10.24 17.69 7.78
CA TYR A 198 -9.53 18.51 6.80
C TYR A 198 -8.69 19.60 7.48
N GLN A 199 -9.28 20.38 8.39
CA GLN A 199 -8.60 21.45 9.11
C GLN A 199 -7.44 20.96 9.99
N ARG A 200 -7.53 19.73 10.49
CA ARG A 200 -6.50 19.15 11.38
C ARG A 200 -5.32 18.56 10.62
N TRP A 201 -5.56 17.95 9.47
CA TRP A 201 -4.56 17.10 8.83
C TRP A 201 -4.11 17.59 7.44
N TYR A 202 -4.92 18.36 6.72
CA TYR A 202 -4.61 18.82 5.36
C TYR A 202 -3.90 20.16 5.39
N ALA A 203 -2.58 20.08 5.63
CA ALA A 203 -1.71 21.24 5.69
C ALA A 203 -0.38 20.95 5.00
N PRO A 204 0.32 21.99 4.48
CA PRO A 204 1.61 21.81 3.83
C PRO A 204 2.63 21.06 4.68
N ASN A 205 2.72 21.36 5.97
CA ASN A 205 3.67 20.73 6.91
C ASN A 205 3.29 19.30 7.32
N ASN A 206 2.13 18.77 6.89
CA ASN A 206 1.74 17.36 7.00
C ASN A 206 1.72 16.65 5.65
N ALA A 207 2.20 17.31 4.58
CA ALA A 207 2.13 16.76 3.24
C ALA A 207 3.51 16.58 2.60
N VAL A 208 3.57 15.66 1.64
CA VAL A 208 4.70 15.46 0.74
C VAL A 208 4.18 15.56 -0.70
N LEU A 209 4.76 16.47 -1.48
CA LEU A 209 4.49 16.59 -2.90
C LEU A 209 5.58 15.83 -3.67
N VAL A 210 5.20 14.82 -4.42
CA VAL A 210 6.11 14.03 -5.26
C VAL A 210 5.78 14.29 -6.73
N ILE A 211 6.78 14.72 -7.50
CA ILE A 211 6.68 14.88 -8.95
C ILE A 211 7.71 13.94 -9.59
N ALA A 212 7.25 13.06 -10.45
CA ALA A 212 8.13 12.18 -11.21
C ALA A 212 7.82 12.24 -12.70
N GLY A 213 8.84 12.14 -13.56
CA GLY A 213 8.70 12.13 -15.01
C GLY A 213 9.57 13.14 -15.74
N ASP A 214 9.15 13.51 -16.96
CA ASP A 214 9.89 14.43 -17.84
C ASP A 214 9.72 15.87 -17.36
N VAL A 215 10.44 16.21 -16.31
CA VAL A 215 10.40 17.52 -15.64
C VAL A 215 11.81 17.98 -15.28
N ASN A 216 11.97 19.29 -15.05
CA ASN A 216 13.18 19.88 -14.49
C ASN A 216 12.96 20.28 -13.03
N ALA A 217 13.78 19.77 -12.12
CA ALA A 217 13.60 19.97 -10.68
C ALA A 217 13.60 21.44 -10.26
N LYS A 218 14.47 22.28 -10.86
CA LYS A 218 14.53 23.71 -10.55
C LYS A 218 13.22 24.43 -10.93
N GLU A 219 12.64 24.08 -12.07
CA GLU A 219 11.36 24.64 -12.53
C GLU A 219 10.21 24.14 -11.65
N VAL A 220 10.21 22.86 -11.31
CA VAL A 220 9.21 22.28 -10.39
C VAL A 220 9.26 22.96 -9.03
N PHE A 221 10.44 23.19 -8.44
CA PHE A 221 10.55 23.89 -7.15
C PHE A 221 10.07 25.34 -7.22
N ALA A 222 10.36 26.05 -8.32
CA ALA A 222 9.85 27.41 -8.52
C ALA A 222 8.32 27.43 -8.64
N MET A 223 7.75 26.46 -9.36
CA MET A 223 6.31 26.30 -9.52
C MET A 223 5.64 25.89 -8.20
N ALA A 224 6.22 24.94 -7.46
CA ALA A 224 5.73 24.55 -6.13
C ALA A 224 5.74 25.73 -5.15
N GLN A 225 6.80 26.54 -5.17
CA GLN A 225 6.87 27.76 -4.36
C GLN A 225 5.75 28.75 -4.73
N ARG A 226 5.43 28.91 -6.02
CA ARG A 226 4.37 29.81 -6.51
C ARG A 226 2.98 29.37 -6.05
N TYR A 227 2.67 28.08 -6.18
CA TYR A 227 1.32 27.57 -5.94
C TYR A 227 1.08 27.16 -4.48
N TYR A 228 2.08 26.57 -3.82
CA TYR A 228 1.91 26.05 -2.45
C TYR A 228 2.56 26.94 -1.39
N GLY A 229 3.57 27.75 -1.75
CA GLY A 229 4.37 28.48 -0.76
C GLY A 229 3.59 29.50 0.08
N GLY A 230 2.47 30.01 -0.44
CA GLY A 230 1.57 30.93 0.29
C GLY A 230 0.52 30.24 1.16
N ILE A 231 0.36 28.92 1.09
CA ILE A 231 -0.60 28.19 1.90
C ILE A 231 -0.07 28.11 3.34
N PRO A 232 -0.85 28.55 4.36
CA PRO A 232 -0.36 28.55 5.74
C PRO A 232 -0.22 27.14 6.29
N SER A 233 0.84 26.92 7.05
CA SER A 233 0.96 25.76 7.94
C SER A 233 0.25 26.01 9.26
N HIS A 234 -0.04 24.94 10.01
CA HIS A 234 -0.58 25.02 11.37
C HIS A 234 0.03 23.94 12.28
N ALA A 235 -0.19 24.06 13.58
CA ALA A 235 0.24 23.06 14.54
C ALA A 235 -0.53 21.74 14.31
N LEU A 236 0.19 20.66 14.04
CA LEU A 236 -0.40 19.34 13.85
C LEU A 236 -0.82 18.73 15.21
N PRO A 237 -1.88 17.94 15.25
CA PRO A 237 -2.25 17.20 16.45
C PRO A 237 -1.10 16.29 16.91
N LYS A 238 -0.89 16.21 18.21
CA LYS A 238 -0.01 15.19 18.78
C LYS A 238 -0.64 13.83 18.59
N ARG A 239 0.07 12.93 17.91
CA ARG A 239 -0.37 11.54 17.74
C ARG A 239 -0.14 10.76 19.04
N LYS A 240 -1.15 9.99 19.45
CA LYS A 240 -0.99 8.99 20.50
C LYS A 240 -0.13 7.85 19.91
N GLN A 241 0.82 7.40 20.70
CA GLN A 241 1.50 6.13 20.42
C GLN A 241 0.66 4.99 20.99
N PHE A 242 0.35 4.02 20.16
CA PHE A 242 -0.38 2.83 20.56
C PHE A 242 0.62 1.69 20.70
N THR A 243 0.48 0.96 21.80
CA THR A 243 1.24 -0.27 22.03
C THR A 243 0.23 -1.40 22.11
N GLU A 244 0.30 -2.31 21.15
CA GLU A 244 -0.55 -3.50 21.19
C GLU A 244 -0.11 -4.42 22.33
N PRO A 245 -1.01 -4.82 23.24
CA PRO A 245 -0.65 -5.74 24.32
C PRO A 245 -0.28 -7.11 23.75
N PRO A 246 0.61 -7.88 24.41
CA PRO A 246 0.95 -9.21 23.97
C PRO A 246 -0.30 -10.12 23.98
N GLN A 247 -0.49 -10.86 22.92
CA GLN A 247 -1.51 -11.90 22.86
C GLN A 247 -1.07 -13.10 23.69
N LEU A 248 -1.99 -13.69 24.47
CA LEU A 248 -1.70 -14.78 25.41
C LEU A 248 -2.54 -16.04 25.07
N GLY A 249 -2.47 -16.47 23.81
CA GLY A 249 -3.18 -17.64 23.32
C GLY A 249 -3.83 -17.40 21.96
N ILE A 250 -4.26 -18.50 21.30
CA ILE A 250 -4.90 -18.43 19.98
C ILE A 250 -6.24 -17.70 20.09
N LYS A 251 -6.44 -16.68 19.25
CA LYS A 251 -7.76 -16.13 18.99
C LYS A 251 -8.41 -16.86 17.80
N ARG A 252 -9.70 -17.18 17.88
CA ARG A 252 -10.45 -17.83 16.80
C ARG A 252 -11.77 -17.17 16.52
N LEU A 253 -12.10 -17.01 15.25
CA LEU A 253 -13.44 -16.64 14.81
C LEU A 253 -13.90 -17.54 13.66
N THR A 254 -15.22 -17.71 13.58
CA THR A 254 -15.88 -18.30 12.42
C THR A 254 -16.93 -17.30 11.93
N LEU A 255 -16.78 -16.85 10.68
CA LEU A 255 -17.74 -16.00 10.01
C LEU A 255 -18.68 -16.87 9.16
N LYS A 256 -19.96 -16.83 9.44
CA LYS A 256 -21.00 -17.42 8.59
C LYS A 256 -21.52 -16.38 7.62
N ALA A 257 -21.26 -16.60 6.33
CA ALA A 257 -21.71 -15.66 5.28
C ALA A 257 -22.03 -16.42 3.98
N PRO A 258 -22.93 -15.89 3.13
CA PRO A 258 -23.20 -16.48 1.81
C PRO A 258 -21.91 -16.51 0.97
N ALA A 259 -21.37 -17.69 0.70
CA ALA A 259 -20.14 -17.87 -0.06
C ALA A 259 -20.16 -19.23 -0.79
N GLU A 260 -19.34 -19.36 -1.84
CA GLU A 260 -19.20 -20.63 -2.57
C GLU A 260 -18.22 -21.57 -1.89
N LEU A 261 -17.12 -21.03 -1.37
CA LEU A 261 -16.01 -21.82 -0.81
C LEU A 261 -15.65 -21.34 0.60
N PRO A 262 -15.27 -22.27 1.46
CA PRO A 262 -14.70 -21.94 2.77
C PRO A 262 -13.27 -21.39 2.59
N VAL A 263 -12.84 -20.55 3.53
CA VAL A 263 -11.49 -19.98 3.57
C VAL A 263 -11.00 -20.01 5.01
N VAL A 264 -9.73 -20.33 5.20
CA VAL A 264 -9.03 -20.11 6.48
C VAL A 264 -7.94 -19.07 6.30
N VAL A 265 -7.90 -18.11 7.22
CA VAL A 265 -6.83 -17.11 7.32
C VAL A 265 -6.20 -17.21 8.70
N MET A 266 -4.89 -17.32 8.73
CA MET A 266 -4.06 -17.32 9.92
C MET A 266 -3.23 -16.03 9.93
N ALA A 267 -3.22 -15.30 11.03
CA ALA A 267 -2.48 -14.04 11.16
C ALA A 267 -1.64 -14.05 12.44
N TYR A 268 -0.36 -13.72 12.30
CA TYR A 268 0.59 -13.58 13.39
C TYR A 268 1.04 -12.15 13.49
N HIS A 269 1.06 -11.55 14.68
CA HIS A 269 1.64 -10.22 14.87
C HIS A 269 3.10 -10.20 14.46
N ALA A 270 3.49 -9.20 13.69
CA ALA A 270 4.82 -9.06 13.14
C ALA A 270 5.31 -7.60 13.25
N PRO A 271 6.60 -7.38 13.55
CA PRO A 271 7.18 -6.04 13.57
C PRO A 271 7.23 -5.45 12.16
N THR A 272 7.35 -4.14 12.07
CA THR A 272 7.59 -3.41 10.82
C THR A 272 8.91 -2.66 10.89
N LEU A 273 9.42 -2.21 9.75
CA LEU A 273 10.64 -1.42 9.67
C LEU A 273 10.49 -0.10 10.44
N ARG A 274 11.46 0.18 11.30
CA ARG A 274 11.63 1.42 12.04
C ARG A 274 12.95 2.10 11.72
N ASP A 275 14.00 1.32 11.59
CA ASP A 275 15.33 1.76 11.19
C ASP A 275 15.85 0.82 10.08
N PRO A 276 15.77 1.23 8.79
CA PRO A 276 16.21 0.40 7.66
C PRO A 276 17.65 -0.08 7.75
N HIS A 277 18.51 0.61 8.49
CA HIS A 277 19.92 0.26 8.64
C HIS A 277 20.18 -0.78 9.75
N LYS A 278 19.36 -0.79 10.81
CA LYS A 278 19.58 -1.64 11.99
C LYS A 278 18.66 -2.86 12.02
N ASP A 279 17.43 -2.70 11.59
CA ASP A 279 16.45 -3.77 11.64
C ASP A 279 16.89 -4.94 10.75
N SER A 280 16.56 -6.17 11.19
CA SER A 280 16.84 -7.40 10.43
C SER A 280 15.59 -8.27 10.30
N MET A 281 14.76 -8.32 11.35
CA MET A 281 13.56 -9.16 11.41
C MET A 281 12.57 -8.87 10.27
N PRO A 282 12.18 -7.60 9.96
CA PRO A 282 11.25 -7.32 8.88
C PRO A 282 11.74 -7.83 7.51
N TYR A 283 13.03 -7.72 7.22
CA TYR A 283 13.60 -8.25 5.97
C TYR A 283 13.55 -9.78 5.92
N ALA A 284 13.82 -10.44 7.04
CA ALA A 284 13.73 -11.90 7.12
C ALA A 284 12.30 -12.39 6.92
N LEU A 285 11.30 -11.66 7.43
CA LEU A 285 9.89 -11.97 7.27
C LEU A 285 9.38 -11.74 5.83
N GLU A 286 9.87 -10.73 5.13
CA GLU A 286 9.59 -10.56 3.70
C GLU A 286 10.15 -11.72 2.87
N VAL A 287 11.37 -12.16 3.17
CA VAL A 287 11.95 -13.33 2.51
C VAL A 287 11.17 -14.60 2.86
N LEU A 288 10.72 -14.76 4.12
CA LEU A 288 9.90 -15.87 4.54
C LEU A 288 8.57 -15.92 3.77
N ALA A 289 7.88 -14.78 3.63
CA ALA A 289 6.66 -14.68 2.83
C ALA A 289 6.93 -15.10 1.37
N GLY A 290 8.02 -14.63 0.77
CA GLY A 290 8.42 -15.02 -0.59
C GLY A 290 8.79 -16.50 -0.75
N VAL A 291 9.33 -17.15 0.28
CA VAL A 291 9.58 -18.61 0.29
C VAL A 291 8.27 -19.39 0.31
N LEU A 292 7.30 -18.91 1.11
CA LEU A 292 5.99 -19.55 1.24
C LEU A 292 5.12 -19.30 0.00
N ASP A 293 5.04 -18.06 -0.49
CA ASP A 293 4.15 -17.64 -1.58
C ASP A 293 4.76 -16.48 -2.40
N GLY A 294 5.81 -16.77 -3.16
CA GLY A 294 6.39 -15.76 -4.07
C GLY A 294 6.10 -16.05 -5.55
N ASN A 295 5.72 -17.28 -5.86
CA ASN A 295 5.42 -17.76 -7.22
C ASN A 295 4.87 -19.20 -7.19
N GLN A 296 4.52 -19.74 -8.37
CA GLN A 296 3.99 -21.11 -8.50
C GLN A 296 4.92 -22.23 -7.98
N SER A 297 6.21 -21.95 -7.81
CA SER A 297 7.19 -22.91 -7.25
C SER A 297 7.46 -22.69 -5.76
N ALA A 298 6.76 -21.72 -5.13
CA ALA A 298 6.82 -21.47 -3.70
C ALA A 298 6.20 -22.63 -2.90
N ARG A 299 6.58 -22.77 -1.63
CA ARG A 299 6.25 -23.94 -0.81
C ARG A 299 4.77 -24.25 -0.75
N LEU A 300 3.94 -23.24 -0.45
CA LEU A 300 2.51 -23.46 -0.28
C LEU A 300 1.87 -23.94 -1.58
N ASN A 301 2.13 -23.27 -2.68
CA ASN A 301 1.58 -23.65 -3.98
C ASN A 301 2.09 -25.05 -4.40
N LYS A 302 3.40 -25.29 -4.29
CA LYS A 302 4.01 -26.58 -4.64
C LYS A 302 3.43 -27.72 -3.80
N SER A 303 3.47 -27.58 -2.48
CA SER A 303 3.10 -28.65 -1.56
C SER A 303 1.60 -28.86 -1.44
N LEU A 304 0.83 -27.78 -1.15
CA LEU A 304 -0.58 -27.90 -0.77
C LEU A 304 -1.52 -27.93 -1.99
N VAL A 305 -1.15 -27.19 -3.07
CA VAL A 305 -2.01 -27.10 -4.25
C VAL A 305 -1.67 -28.19 -5.28
N ARG A 306 -0.38 -28.32 -5.66
CA ARG A 306 -0.01 -29.20 -6.77
C ARG A 306 0.31 -30.63 -6.36
N GLU A 307 1.03 -30.85 -5.25
CA GLU A 307 1.45 -32.19 -4.83
C GLU A 307 0.38 -32.89 -4.00
N GLN A 308 -0.08 -32.28 -2.92
CA GLN A 308 -1.06 -32.89 -1.99
C GLN A 308 -2.50 -32.66 -2.44
N GLN A 309 -2.76 -31.63 -3.24
CA GLN A 309 -4.09 -31.25 -3.74
C GLN A 309 -5.16 -31.06 -2.64
N ILE A 310 -4.73 -30.65 -1.46
CA ILE A 310 -5.62 -30.40 -0.31
C ILE A 310 -6.18 -28.98 -0.30
N ALA A 311 -5.55 -28.06 -1.03
CA ALA A 311 -6.01 -26.71 -1.20
C ALA A 311 -6.15 -26.36 -2.70
N SER A 312 -7.20 -25.65 -3.06
CA SER A 312 -7.37 -25.06 -4.40
C SER A 312 -6.51 -23.81 -4.56
N SER A 313 -6.27 -23.10 -3.45
CA SER A 313 -5.31 -22.01 -3.35
C SER A 313 -4.70 -21.95 -1.95
N ALA A 314 -3.44 -21.49 -1.88
CA ALA A 314 -2.77 -21.21 -0.62
C ALA A 314 -1.78 -20.05 -0.82
N GLY A 315 -1.75 -19.12 0.12
CA GLY A 315 -0.95 -17.90 0.05
C GLY A 315 -0.33 -17.52 1.39
N ALA A 316 0.66 -16.61 1.34
CA ALA A 316 1.24 -15.96 2.49
C ALA A 316 1.59 -14.51 2.16
N GLY A 317 1.42 -13.61 3.12
CA GLY A 317 1.68 -12.19 2.95
C GLY A 317 2.28 -11.53 4.19
N TYR A 318 3.09 -10.52 3.96
CA TYR A 318 3.64 -9.66 5.01
C TYR A 318 3.99 -8.30 4.40
N ASP A 319 3.69 -7.22 5.13
CA ASP A 319 4.08 -5.86 4.77
C ASP A 319 4.96 -5.28 5.88
N SER A 320 6.21 -4.98 5.55
CA SER A 320 7.18 -4.38 6.47
C SER A 320 7.06 -2.86 6.56
N THR A 321 6.29 -2.21 5.67
CA THR A 321 6.30 -0.77 5.43
C THR A 321 5.03 -0.07 5.91
N SER A 322 4.76 -0.10 7.21
CA SER A 322 3.63 0.59 7.83
C SER A 322 4.03 1.34 9.11
N ARG A 323 3.21 2.32 9.53
CA ARG A 323 3.43 3.10 10.77
C ARG A 323 3.14 2.28 12.02
N GLY A 324 2.17 1.38 11.97
CA GLY A 324 1.80 0.46 13.05
C GLY A 324 2.46 -0.91 12.93
N PRO A 325 2.18 -1.83 13.86
CA PRO A 325 2.57 -3.23 13.74
C PRO A 325 1.85 -3.90 12.57
N SER A 326 2.48 -4.89 11.94
CA SER A 326 1.91 -5.66 10.83
C SER A 326 1.43 -7.04 11.26
N LEU A 327 0.82 -7.74 10.33
CA LEU A 327 0.48 -9.15 10.45
C LEU A 327 1.23 -9.94 9.38
N PHE A 328 1.80 -11.07 9.79
CA PHE A 328 2.23 -12.12 8.86
C PHE A 328 1.05 -13.05 8.65
N THR A 329 0.52 -13.11 7.44
CA THR A 329 -0.70 -13.84 7.12
C THR A 329 -0.42 -15.09 6.29
N LEU A 330 -1.23 -16.13 6.52
CA LEU A 330 -1.37 -17.26 5.62
C LEU A 330 -2.85 -17.45 5.33
N GLU A 331 -3.14 -17.85 4.11
CA GLU A 331 -4.50 -18.12 3.66
C GLU A 331 -4.57 -19.44 2.92
N GLY A 332 -5.71 -20.13 3.03
CA GLY A 332 -5.95 -21.36 2.29
C GLY A 332 -7.44 -21.56 1.99
N THR A 333 -7.71 -21.95 0.75
CA THR A 333 -9.04 -22.40 0.30
C THR A 333 -8.98 -23.91 0.09
N PRO A 334 -9.78 -24.72 0.79
CA PRO A 334 -9.80 -26.16 0.62
C PRO A 334 -10.13 -26.60 -0.81
N SER A 335 -9.55 -27.71 -1.25
CA SER A 335 -10.05 -28.44 -2.41
C SER A 335 -11.40 -29.09 -2.10
N GLU A 336 -12.15 -29.50 -3.14
CA GLU A 336 -13.43 -30.17 -2.99
C GLU A 336 -13.30 -31.42 -2.10
N GLY A 337 -14.19 -31.55 -1.12
CA GLY A 337 -14.19 -32.65 -0.15
C GLY A 337 -13.15 -32.56 0.96
N VAL A 338 -12.29 -31.56 0.97
CA VAL A 338 -11.29 -31.32 2.02
C VAL A 338 -11.85 -30.37 3.08
N SER A 339 -11.61 -30.66 4.35
CA SER A 339 -12.04 -29.79 5.44
C SER A 339 -11.11 -28.59 5.64
N VAL A 340 -11.65 -27.47 6.13
CA VAL A 340 -10.88 -26.29 6.55
C VAL A 340 -9.80 -26.68 7.58
N ALA A 341 -10.14 -27.55 8.53
CA ALA A 341 -9.20 -28.01 9.54
C ALA A 341 -7.98 -28.75 8.95
N ALA A 342 -8.18 -29.50 7.86
CA ALA A 342 -7.08 -30.17 7.16
C ALA A 342 -6.15 -29.14 6.49
N VAL A 343 -6.70 -28.09 5.87
CA VAL A 343 -5.90 -27.02 5.27
C VAL A 343 -5.16 -26.22 6.34
N GLU A 344 -5.80 -25.89 7.47
CA GLU A 344 -5.13 -25.22 8.60
C GLU A 344 -3.97 -26.08 9.12
N ALA A 345 -4.18 -27.37 9.32
CA ALA A 345 -3.14 -28.28 9.79
C ALA A 345 -1.96 -28.35 8.81
N ALA A 346 -2.24 -28.37 7.50
CA ALA A 346 -1.21 -28.38 6.48
C ALA A 346 -0.43 -27.06 6.38
N LEU A 347 -1.08 -25.92 6.53
CA LEU A 347 -0.40 -24.62 6.64
C LEU A 347 0.53 -24.59 7.85
N ARG A 348 0.06 -25.04 9.02
CA ARG A 348 0.87 -25.17 10.24
C ARG A 348 2.07 -26.10 10.06
N GLU A 349 1.89 -27.23 9.36
CA GLU A 349 2.99 -28.14 9.07
C GLU A 349 4.07 -27.47 8.20
N GLN A 350 3.68 -26.68 7.18
CA GLN A 350 4.67 -25.94 6.38
C GLN A 350 5.46 -24.93 7.22
N LEU A 351 4.81 -24.29 8.18
CA LEU A 351 5.50 -23.39 9.13
C LEU A 351 6.41 -24.18 10.08
N ALA A 352 5.96 -25.33 10.60
CA ALA A 352 6.75 -26.19 11.48
C ALA A 352 8.01 -26.73 10.76
N LEU A 353 7.90 -27.06 9.46
CA LEU A 353 9.04 -27.44 8.62
C LEU A 353 10.08 -26.33 8.52
N ILE A 354 9.64 -25.06 8.36
CA ILE A 354 10.56 -23.91 8.32
C ILE A 354 11.24 -23.72 9.69
N VAL A 355 10.48 -23.78 10.76
CA VAL A 355 11.02 -23.63 12.13
C VAL A 355 12.03 -24.74 12.46
N ARG A 356 11.77 -25.99 12.05
CA ARG A 356 12.63 -27.14 12.28
C ARG A 356 13.85 -27.20 11.36
N ASP A 357 13.61 -27.12 10.05
CA ASP A 357 14.58 -27.46 9.01
C ASP A 357 15.16 -26.21 8.29
N GLY A 358 14.51 -25.05 8.48
CA GLY A 358 14.88 -23.80 7.81
C GLY A 358 14.43 -23.73 6.34
N VAL A 359 15.12 -22.88 5.57
CA VAL A 359 14.91 -22.70 4.14
C VAL A 359 16.15 -23.13 3.37
N SER A 360 15.96 -23.72 2.20
CA SER A 360 17.06 -24.17 1.36
C SER A 360 17.76 -22.99 0.64
N ALA A 361 19.01 -23.19 0.27
CA ALA A 361 19.77 -22.21 -0.53
C ALA A 361 19.09 -21.91 -1.87
N GLN A 362 18.42 -22.90 -2.48
CA GLN A 362 17.72 -22.72 -3.74
C GLN A 362 16.47 -21.81 -3.57
N GLU A 363 15.69 -21.99 -2.52
CA GLU A 363 14.53 -21.13 -2.20
C GLU A 363 14.99 -19.70 -1.94
N LEU A 364 16.01 -19.53 -1.12
CA LEU A 364 16.56 -18.23 -0.80
C LEU A 364 17.09 -17.49 -2.06
N THR A 365 17.83 -18.18 -2.93
CA THR A 365 18.32 -17.62 -4.19
C THR A 365 17.18 -17.21 -5.11
N ARG A 366 16.14 -18.05 -5.23
CA ARG A 366 14.95 -17.76 -6.03
C ARG A 366 14.21 -16.52 -5.54
N VAL A 367 13.96 -16.42 -4.23
CA VAL A 367 13.24 -15.26 -3.65
C VAL A 367 14.04 -13.97 -3.85
N LYS A 368 15.35 -13.98 -3.60
CA LYS A 368 16.22 -12.83 -3.82
C LYS A 368 16.25 -12.37 -5.28
N ALA A 369 16.30 -13.30 -6.21
CA ALA A 369 16.23 -12.99 -7.64
C ALA A 369 14.89 -12.34 -8.02
N GLN A 370 13.79 -12.83 -7.45
CA GLN A 370 12.45 -12.29 -7.69
C GLN A 370 12.27 -10.88 -7.11
N VAL A 371 12.75 -10.64 -5.88
CA VAL A 371 12.74 -9.31 -5.26
C VAL A 371 13.51 -8.31 -6.15
N THR A 372 14.70 -8.71 -6.63
CA THR A 372 15.49 -7.88 -7.54
C THR A 372 14.77 -7.58 -8.84
N ALA A 373 14.16 -8.59 -9.46
CA ALA A 373 13.40 -8.41 -10.70
C ALA A 373 12.21 -7.48 -10.49
N ASN A 374 11.46 -7.64 -9.40
CA ASN A 374 10.32 -6.79 -9.08
C ASN A 374 10.74 -5.31 -8.90
N GLU A 375 11.88 -5.07 -8.24
CA GLU A 375 12.39 -3.69 -8.09
C GLU A 375 12.83 -3.08 -9.43
N VAL A 376 13.40 -3.86 -10.32
CA VAL A 376 13.73 -3.40 -11.68
C VAL A 376 12.45 -3.00 -12.43
N TYR A 377 11.41 -3.86 -12.40
CA TYR A 377 10.13 -3.57 -13.07
C TYR A 377 9.41 -2.35 -12.48
N LYS A 378 9.45 -2.16 -11.17
CA LYS A 378 8.89 -0.97 -10.53
C LYS A 378 9.53 0.32 -11.04
N ARG A 379 10.85 0.31 -11.31
CA ARG A 379 11.59 1.48 -11.85
C ARG A 379 11.18 1.86 -13.28
N ASP A 380 10.55 0.96 -14.02
CA ASP A 380 10.08 1.28 -15.37
C ASP A 380 8.83 2.17 -15.37
N SER A 381 8.08 2.19 -14.30
CA SER A 381 6.88 3.01 -14.16
C SER A 381 7.16 4.27 -13.35
N VAL A 382 7.03 5.43 -13.99
CA VAL A 382 7.10 6.75 -13.32
C VAL A 382 6.10 6.85 -12.16
N PHE A 383 4.90 6.26 -12.34
CA PHE A 383 3.88 6.20 -11.29
C PHE A 383 4.37 5.43 -10.06
N TYR A 384 4.92 4.24 -10.25
CA TYR A 384 5.43 3.43 -9.12
C TYR A 384 6.65 4.05 -8.44
N GLN A 385 7.50 4.75 -9.19
CA GLN A 385 8.61 5.50 -8.61
C GLN A 385 8.08 6.59 -7.64
N ALA A 386 7.06 7.35 -8.07
CA ALA A 386 6.43 8.38 -7.23
C ALA A 386 5.73 7.74 -6.02
N MET A 387 5.00 6.62 -6.21
CA MET A 387 4.33 5.86 -5.15
C MET A 387 5.30 5.42 -4.06
N GLN A 388 6.42 4.83 -4.43
CA GLN A 388 7.43 4.34 -3.50
C GLN A 388 8.02 5.47 -2.65
N ILE A 389 8.34 6.61 -3.29
CA ILE A 389 8.82 7.81 -2.59
C ILE A 389 7.77 8.31 -1.60
N GLY A 390 6.55 8.52 -2.06
CA GLY A 390 5.47 9.07 -1.25
C GLY A 390 5.08 8.17 -0.07
N GLN A 391 5.02 6.86 -0.29
CA GLN A 391 4.74 5.89 0.77
C GLN A 391 5.81 5.94 1.86
N MET A 392 7.10 5.83 1.50
CA MET A 392 8.21 5.86 2.47
C MET A 392 8.16 7.12 3.33
N GLU A 393 8.03 8.28 2.71
CA GLU A 393 7.95 9.57 3.39
C GLU A 393 6.71 9.72 4.28
N SER A 394 5.61 9.06 3.91
CA SER A 394 4.35 9.15 4.67
C SER A 394 4.34 8.29 5.93
N ILE A 395 5.09 7.19 5.94
CA ILE A 395 5.18 6.29 7.11
C ILE A 395 6.33 6.63 8.06
N GLY A 396 7.11 7.68 7.76
CA GLY A 396 8.21 8.16 8.60
C GLY A 396 9.57 7.52 8.28
N LEU A 397 9.68 6.82 7.16
CA LEU A 397 10.95 6.38 6.57
C LEU A 397 11.40 7.37 5.49
N SER A 398 12.64 7.23 5.03
CA SER A 398 13.14 8.04 3.92
C SER A 398 13.14 7.26 2.61
N TYR A 399 12.73 7.89 1.52
CA TYR A 399 12.91 7.29 0.18
C TYR A 399 14.39 7.02 -0.13
N GLN A 400 15.31 7.73 0.51
CA GLN A 400 16.76 7.53 0.35
C GLN A 400 17.24 6.19 0.90
N ASP A 401 16.45 5.56 1.78
CA ASP A 401 16.76 4.24 2.35
C ASP A 401 16.39 3.07 1.42
N ILE A 402 15.62 3.31 0.35
CA ILE A 402 15.17 2.25 -0.58
C ILE A 402 16.34 1.39 -1.12
N PRO A 403 17.50 1.96 -1.55
CA PRO A 403 18.62 1.14 -1.97
C PRO A 403 19.21 0.29 -0.82
N VAL A 404 19.23 0.80 0.40
CA VAL A 404 19.70 0.06 1.59
C VAL A 404 18.75 -1.08 1.91
N MET A 405 17.43 -0.85 1.84
CA MET A 405 16.43 -1.89 2.05
C MET A 405 16.61 -3.06 1.07
N LEU A 406 16.85 -2.77 -0.21
CA LEU A 406 17.12 -3.80 -1.21
C LEU A 406 18.40 -4.60 -0.89
N LEU A 407 19.48 -3.91 -0.51
CA LEU A 407 20.73 -4.56 -0.11
C LEU A 407 20.53 -5.45 1.13
N LYS A 408 19.76 -4.99 2.11
CA LYS A 408 19.42 -5.76 3.32
C LYS A 408 18.59 -7.01 2.98
N LEU A 409 17.60 -6.90 2.13
CA LEU A 409 16.81 -8.05 1.63
C LEU A 409 17.71 -9.08 0.94
N GLN A 410 18.64 -8.63 0.09
CA GLN A 410 19.58 -9.51 -0.57
C GLN A 410 20.59 -10.15 0.39
N ALA A 411 20.90 -9.49 1.49
CA ALA A 411 21.83 -9.99 2.51
C ALA A 411 21.19 -11.00 3.48
N VAL A 412 19.85 -11.13 3.52
CA VAL A 412 19.14 -12.06 4.42
C VAL A 412 19.69 -13.48 4.27
N THR A 413 19.98 -14.13 5.39
CA THR A 413 20.47 -15.53 5.43
C THR A 413 19.35 -16.52 5.72
N ALA A 414 19.56 -17.79 5.40
CA ALA A 414 18.62 -18.85 5.74
C ALA A 414 18.39 -18.96 7.26
N GLN A 415 19.44 -18.73 8.05
CA GLN A 415 19.36 -18.72 9.51
C GLN A 415 18.44 -17.59 10.02
N GLN A 416 18.59 -16.37 9.47
CA GLN A 416 17.73 -15.25 9.85
C GLN A 416 16.25 -15.52 9.53
N VAL A 417 15.94 -16.14 8.40
CA VAL A 417 14.56 -16.54 8.04
C VAL A 417 14.01 -17.56 9.05
N GLN A 418 14.82 -18.56 9.40
CA GLN A 418 14.42 -19.58 10.39
C GLN A 418 14.22 -18.97 11.78
N ASP A 419 15.09 -18.07 12.21
CA ASP A 419 14.98 -17.42 13.52
C ASP A 419 13.77 -16.47 13.59
N ALA A 420 13.50 -15.72 12.51
CA ALA A 420 12.29 -14.93 12.39
C ALA A 420 11.02 -15.78 12.47
N ALA A 421 11.00 -16.93 11.78
CA ALA A 421 9.90 -17.89 11.86
C ALA A 421 9.70 -18.40 13.30
N ARG A 422 10.75 -18.78 14.01
CA ARG A 422 10.69 -19.24 15.42
C ARG A 422 10.16 -18.16 16.35
N GLU A 423 10.45 -16.91 16.08
CA GLU A 423 10.07 -15.81 16.96
C GLU A 423 8.60 -15.46 16.83
N ILE A 424 8.06 -15.38 15.61
CA ILE A 424 6.68 -14.88 15.41
C ILE A 424 5.64 -15.98 15.26
N LEU A 425 5.98 -17.17 14.73
CA LEU A 425 5.02 -18.22 14.40
C LEU A 425 4.68 -19.09 15.64
N LYS A 426 4.17 -18.44 16.68
CA LYS A 426 3.77 -19.06 17.93
C LYS A 426 2.26 -19.01 18.11
N ASP A 427 1.69 -19.98 18.79
CA ASP A 427 0.26 -20.03 19.08
C ASP A 427 -0.21 -18.83 19.91
N ASP A 428 0.61 -18.33 20.82
CA ASP A 428 0.32 -17.12 21.61
C ASP A 428 0.29 -15.83 20.76
N ASN A 429 0.63 -15.91 19.50
CA ASN A 429 0.68 -14.77 18.57
C ASN A 429 -0.32 -14.92 17.40
N LEU A 430 -1.14 -15.99 17.43
CA LEU A 430 -1.96 -16.42 16.31
C LEU A 430 -3.42 -16.02 16.46
N THR A 431 -3.95 -15.38 15.43
CA THR A 431 -5.39 -15.21 15.18
C THR A 431 -5.79 -16.06 13.98
N VAL A 432 -6.85 -16.87 14.11
CA VAL A 432 -7.40 -17.70 13.03
C VAL A 432 -8.82 -17.25 12.73
N ALA A 433 -9.08 -16.93 11.47
CA ALA A 433 -10.41 -16.61 10.96
C ALA A 433 -10.84 -17.65 9.91
N VAL A 434 -12.05 -18.17 10.04
CA VAL A 434 -12.63 -19.14 9.11
C VAL A 434 -13.91 -18.57 8.51
N LEU A 435 -14.01 -18.60 7.18
CA LEU A 435 -15.26 -18.41 6.47
C LEU A 435 -15.99 -19.75 6.39
N ASP A 436 -17.15 -19.83 7.03
CA ASP A 436 -18.09 -20.96 6.95
C ASP A 436 -19.18 -20.60 5.93
N PRO A 437 -19.12 -21.15 4.70
CA PRO A 437 -20.01 -20.74 3.63
C PRO A 437 -21.45 -21.16 3.90
N GLN A 438 -22.34 -20.20 3.81
CA GLN A 438 -23.79 -20.42 3.86
C GLN A 438 -24.37 -20.40 2.45
N ALA A 439 -25.50 -21.05 2.25
CA ALA A 439 -26.17 -21.11 0.97
C ALA A 439 -26.41 -19.70 0.40
N LEU A 440 -26.09 -19.51 -0.89
CA LEU A 440 -26.36 -18.27 -1.60
C LEU A 440 -27.89 -18.07 -1.69
N SER A 441 -28.41 -17.17 -0.90
CA SER A 441 -29.82 -16.77 -0.96
C SER A 441 -30.00 -15.74 -2.07
N GLY A 442 -30.54 -16.16 -3.24
CA GLY A 442 -30.92 -15.24 -4.31
C GLY A 442 -30.24 -15.51 -5.66
N LYS A 443 -30.91 -15.06 -6.72
CA LYS A 443 -30.47 -15.21 -8.12
C LYS A 443 -29.02 -14.82 -8.32
N PRO A 444 -28.25 -15.53 -9.16
CA PRO A 444 -26.86 -15.19 -9.45
C PRO A 444 -26.78 -13.71 -9.88
N LYS A 445 -25.87 -12.95 -9.26
CA LYS A 445 -25.55 -11.58 -9.69
C LYS A 445 -25.18 -11.65 -11.18
N ARG A 446 -25.90 -10.93 -12.04
CA ARG A 446 -25.48 -10.73 -13.43
C ARG A 446 -24.09 -10.08 -13.36
N VAL A 447 -23.08 -10.80 -13.83
CA VAL A 447 -21.78 -10.22 -14.11
C VAL A 447 -22.00 -9.15 -15.17
N ASN A 448 -21.99 -7.90 -14.80
CA ASN A 448 -21.89 -6.80 -15.75
C ASN A 448 -20.47 -6.86 -16.34
N GLU A 449 -20.36 -7.50 -17.49
CA GLU A 449 -19.22 -7.29 -18.40
C GLU A 449 -19.28 -5.83 -18.86
N GLY A 450 -18.51 -4.99 -18.26
CA GLY A 450 -18.39 -3.60 -18.72
C GLY A 450 -17.92 -2.65 -17.64
N GLY A 451 -16.64 -2.41 -17.62
CA GLY A 451 -16.08 -1.29 -16.89
C GLY A 451 -14.72 -1.59 -16.28
N ASN A 452 -13.67 -1.55 -17.08
CA ASN A 452 -12.31 -1.30 -16.62
C ASN A 452 -12.26 0.06 -15.92
N HIS A 453 -12.69 0.11 -14.67
CA HIS A 453 -12.31 1.18 -13.75
C HIS A 453 -11.27 0.61 -12.80
N VAL A 454 -10.01 0.72 -13.21
CA VAL A 454 -8.88 0.68 -12.32
C VAL A 454 -9.04 1.90 -11.41
N ARG A 455 -9.51 1.70 -10.22
CA ARG A 455 -9.41 2.65 -9.11
C ARG A 455 -8.16 2.33 -8.30
#